data_4141ce43171a0e70b81043c8921ea610
#
_entry.id   4141ce43171a0e70b81043c8921ea610
#
_cell.length_a   1.000
_cell.length_b   1.000
_cell.length_c   1.000
_cell.angle_alpha   90.00
_cell.angle_beta   90.00
_cell.angle_gamma   90.00
#
_symmetry.space_group_name_H-M   'P 1'
#
loop_
_entity.id
_entity.type
_entity.pdbx_description
1 polymer ?
#
loop_
_entity_poly.entity_id
_entity_poly.type
_entity_poly.pdbx_seq_one_letter_code
_entity_poly.pdbx_strand_id
1 'polypeptide(L)'
;MRRYVKVKFMKKPTIILSDEHKNILKVIGSVLKQCEKIEAGKEIDKDFFAKAVSFIRNYADKFHHANEEDILFVELNKDGVLEHCNPIGQMLHEHDLGRGFVKGLSEAVLKSDKTEAVKNARGYCELLQEHIFKEDNILYPMADEALKEDAQKSIAEKFAKIPELKFEEKEWK
;
A
#
# COMPACT_ATOMS: atom_id res chain seq x y z
N MET A 1 5.36 -11.94 45.52
CA MET A 1 5.19 -10.74 44.70
C MET A 1 5.17 -11.14 43.22
N ARG A 2 4.02 -11.38 42.62
CA ARG A 2 3.90 -11.77 41.19
C ARG A 2 4.10 -10.50 40.33
N ARG A 3 5.20 -10.43 39.57
CA ARG A 3 5.39 -9.43 38.54
C ARG A 3 4.33 -9.64 37.44
N TYR A 4 3.33 -8.80 37.38
CA TYR A 4 2.47 -8.67 36.21
C TYR A 4 3.34 -8.17 35.04
N VAL A 5 3.72 -9.07 34.14
CA VAL A 5 4.26 -8.69 32.84
C VAL A 5 3.11 -8.00 32.11
N LYS A 6 3.21 -6.69 31.90
CA LYS A 6 2.31 -5.96 31.01
C LYS A 6 2.43 -6.62 29.63
N VAL A 7 1.46 -7.46 29.28
CA VAL A 7 1.30 -7.92 27.89
C VAL A 7 1.00 -6.68 27.09
N LYS A 8 2.00 -6.20 26.34
CA LYS A 8 1.80 -5.12 25.37
C LYS A 8 0.87 -5.71 24.32
N PHE A 9 -0.39 -5.29 24.30
CA PHE A 9 -1.32 -5.67 23.24
C PHE A 9 -0.71 -5.23 21.91
N MET A 10 -0.20 -6.18 21.14
CA MET A 10 0.27 -5.91 19.79
C MET A 10 -0.95 -5.59 18.92
N LYS A 11 -0.86 -4.55 18.09
CA LYS A 11 -1.89 -4.28 17.09
C LYS A 11 -2.02 -5.49 16.17
N LYS A 12 -3.23 -5.78 15.71
CA LYS A 12 -3.44 -6.78 14.66
C LYS A 12 -2.66 -6.40 13.39
N PRO A 13 -2.14 -7.38 12.64
CA PRO A 13 -1.44 -7.12 11.38
C PRO A 13 -2.25 -6.26 10.40
N THR A 14 -3.53 -6.56 10.26
CA THR A 14 -4.48 -5.83 9.41
C THR A 14 -4.65 -4.38 9.80
N ILE A 15 -4.65 -4.07 11.12
CA ILE A 15 -4.71 -2.69 11.61
C ILE A 15 -3.40 -1.94 11.29
N ILE A 16 -2.25 -2.60 11.32
CA ILE A 16 -0.97 -2.00 10.94
C ILE A 16 -1.01 -1.60 9.48
N LEU A 17 -1.40 -2.51 8.59
CA LEU A 17 -1.51 -2.26 7.16
C LEU A 17 -2.55 -1.17 6.83
N SER A 18 -3.74 -1.19 7.46
CA SER A 18 -4.74 -0.12 7.30
C SER A 18 -4.24 1.27 7.77
N ASP A 19 -3.38 1.32 8.78
CA ASP A 19 -2.75 2.59 9.19
C ASP A 19 -1.75 3.09 8.13
N GLU A 20 -1.02 2.18 7.46
CA GLU A 20 -0.14 2.50 6.34
C GLU A 20 -0.92 3.00 5.12
N HIS A 21 -2.09 2.43 4.82
CA HIS A 21 -3.02 2.91 3.79
C HIS A 21 -3.37 4.38 3.92
N LYS A 22 -3.54 4.89 5.15
CA LYS A 22 -3.83 6.31 5.39
C LYS A 22 -2.71 7.23 4.86
N ASN A 23 -1.46 6.79 4.96
CA ASN A 23 -0.32 7.53 4.43
C ASN A 23 -0.28 7.46 2.90
N ILE A 24 -0.51 6.28 2.34
CA ILE A 24 -0.57 6.07 0.89
C ILE A 24 -1.67 6.93 0.26
N LEU A 25 -2.87 6.95 0.85
CA LEU A 25 -4.00 7.76 0.37
C LEU A 25 -3.73 9.27 0.39
N LYS A 26 -2.94 9.78 1.35
CA LYS A 26 -2.51 11.18 1.36
C LYS A 26 -1.63 11.52 0.16
N VAL A 27 -0.68 10.62 -0.18
CA VAL A 27 0.18 10.80 -1.35
C VAL A 27 -0.62 10.73 -2.64
N ILE A 28 -1.55 9.78 -2.76
CA ILE A 28 -2.49 9.68 -3.88
C ILE A 28 -3.25 11.01 -4.08
N GLY A 29 -3.79 11.58 -3.00
CA GLY A 29 -4.48 12.87 -3.05
C GLY A 29 -3.59 14.00 -3.58
N SER A 30 -2.30 14.00 -3.23
CA SER A 30 -1.34 14.99 -3.72
C SER A 30 -0.97 14.76 -5.19
N VAL A 31 -0.86 13.50 -5.63
CA VAL A 31 -0.63 13.14 -7.05
C VAL A 31 -1.81 13.61 -7.91
N LEU A 32 -3.05 13.35 -7.48
CA LEU A 32 -4.25 13.78 -8.21
C LEU A 32 -4.31 15.31 -8.36
N LYS A 33 -3.97 16.09 -7.32
CA LYS A 33 -3.87 17.55 -7.42
C LYS A 33 -2.83 18.01 -8.45
N GLN A 34 -1.71 17.28 -8.60
CA GLN A 34 -0.74 17.61 -9.64
C GLN A 34 -1.25 17.26 -11.04
N CYS A 35 -1.99 16.17 -11.20
CA CYS A 35 -2.66 15.85 -12.45
C CYS A 35 -3.63 16.98 -12.88
N GLU A 36 -4.46 17.49 -11.95
CA GLU A 36 -5.36 18.61 -12.19
C GLU A 36 -4.62 19.88 -12.65
N LYS A 37 -3.45 20.17 -12.07
CA LYS A 37 -2.62 21.31 -12.49
C LYS A 37 -2.11 21.15 -13.93
N ILE A 38 -1.66 19.93 -14.30
CA ILE A 38 -1.17 19.66 -15.65
C ILE A 38 -2.31 19.78 -16.65
N GLU A 39 -3.49 19.24 -16.34
CA GLU A 39 -4.71 19.33 -17.16
C GLU A 39 -5.16 20.80 -17.33
N ALA A 40 -4.93 21.64 -16.31
CA ALA A 40 -5.14 23.09 -16.38
C ALA A 40 -4.01 23.83 -17.14
N GLY A 41 -3.11 23.14 -17.84
CA GLY A 41 -2.09 23.71 -18.70
C GLY A 41 -0.73 23.97 -18.03
N LYS A 42 -0.54 23.63 -16.73
CA LYS A 42 0.75 23.76 -16.06
C LYS A 42 1.76 22.75 -16.59
N GLU A 43 3.04 23.06 -16.38
CA GLU A 43 4.12 22.12 -16.67
C GLU A 43 4.18 21.00 -15.61
N ILE A 44 4.83 19.88 -15.99
CA ILE A 44 5.08 18.76 -15.07
C ILE A 44 6.07 19.23 -14.02
N ASP A 45 5.68 19.16 -12.75
CA ASP A 45 6.58 19.29 -11.62
C ASP A 45 7.39 17.99 -11.46
N LYS A 46 8.57 17.95 -12.13
CA LYS A 46 9.41 16.75 -12.16
C LYS A 46 9.92 16.35 -10.78
N ASP A 47 10.22 17.31 -9.94
CA ASP A 47 10.73 17.04 -8.58
C ASP A 47 9.63 16.41 -7.71
N PHE A 48 8.41 16.93 -7.81
CA PHE A 48 7.24 16.31 -7.14
C PHE A 48 7.04 14.88 -7.62
N PHE A 49 6.99 14.63 -8.93
CA PHE A 49 6.74 13.28 -9.44
C PHE A 49 7.90 12.32 -9.17
N ALA A 50 9.14 12.78 -9.20
CA ALA A 50 10.29 11.97 -8.79
C ALA A 50 10.16 11.52 -7.33
N LYS A 51 9.75 12.43 -6.44
CA LYS A 51 9.47 12.15 -5.04
C LYS A 51 8.29 11.20 -4.86
N ALA A 52 7.18 11.41 -5.60
CA ALA A 52 6.01 10.54 -5.55
C ALA A 52 6.34 9.12 -6.00
N VAL A 53 7.04 8.96 -7.13
CA VAL A 53 7.53 7.66 -7.62
C VAL A 53 8.44 6.98 -6.60
N SER A 54 9.34 7.75 -5.96
CA SER A 54 10.22 7.21 -4.91
C SER A 54 9.43 6.71 -3.70
N PHE A 55 8.44 7.49 -3.24
CA PHE A 55 7.55 7.07 -2.15
C PHE A 55 6.78 5.80 -2.51
N ILE A 56 6.16 5.76 -3.69
CA ILE A 56 5.38 4.60 -4.13
C ILE A 56 6.27 3.35 -4.17
N ARG A 57 7.45 3.44 -4.78
CA ARG A 57 8.36 2.29 -4.91
C ARG A 57 8.91 1.80 -3.57
N ASN A 58 9.18 2.70 -2.63
CA ASN A 58 9.81 2.31 -1.37
C ASN A 58 8.78 2.07 -0.26
N TYR A 59 7.79 2.96 -0.09
CA TYR A 59 6.80 2.84 0.97
C TYR A 59 5.63 1.93 0.58
N ALA A 60 4.96 2.18 -0.55
CA ALA A 60 3.79 1.39 -0.93
C ALA A 60 4.20 -0.02 -1.42
N ASP A 61 5.23 -0.14 -2.27
CA ASP A 61 5.61 -1.42 -2.87
C ASP A 61 6.59 -2.21 -1.98
N LYS A 62 7.83 -1.75 -1.80
CA LYS A 62 8.88 -2.52 -1.11
C LYS A 62 8.67 -2.68 0.39
N PHE A 63 7.85 -1.85 1.01
CA PHE A 63 7.56 -1.96 2.43
C PHE A 63 6.16 -2.51 2.67
N HIS A 64 5.11 -1.81 2.24
CA HIS A 64 3.72 -2.20 2.51
C HIS A 64 3.32 -3.47 1.75
N HIS A 65 3.37 -3.48 0.41
CA HIS A 65 3.01 -4.68 -0.36
C HIS A 65 3.92 -5.89 -0.04
N ALA A 66 5.21 -5.67 0.28
CA ALA A 66 6.06 -6.77 0.68
C ALA A 66 5.63 -7.40 2.03
N ASN A 67 5.11 -6.60 2.97
CA ASN A 67 4.51 -7.13 4.19
C ASN A 67 3.28 -8.01 3.91
N GLU A 68 2.51 -7.65 2.90
CA GLU A 68 1.38 -8.45 2.45
C GLU A 68 1.83 -9.69 1.69
N GLU A 69 2.57 -9.53 0.60
CA GLU A 69 2.97 -10.60 -0.31
C GLU A 69 3.82 -11.67 0.38
N ASP A 70 4.82 -11.25 1.18
CA ASP A 70 5.79 -12.17 1.79
C ASP A 70 5.36 -12.71 3.15
N ILE A 71 4.39 -12.08 3.82
CA ILE A 71 4.03 -12.46 5.19
C ILE A 71 2.54 -12.75 5.31
N LEU A 72 1.64 -11.77 5.08
CA LEU A 72 0.21 -11.94 5.32
C LEU A 72 -0.41 -12.93 4.33
N PHE A 73 -0.17 -12.75 3.03
CA PHE A 73 -0.74 -13.60 1.98
C PHE A 73 -0.21 -15.02 2.03
N VAL A 74 1.05 -15.21 2.44
CA VAL A 74 1.62 -16.54 2.69
C VAL A 74 0.86 -17.28 3.80
N GLU A 75 0.50 -16.59 4.88
CA GLU A 75 -0.28 -17.21 5.95
C GLU A 75 -1.72 -17.48 5.53
N LEU A 76 -2.34 -16.57 4.77
CA LEU A 76 -3.71 -16.73 4.27
C LEU A 76 -3.86 -17.82 3.20
N ASN A 77 -2.81 -18.09 2.43
CA ASN A 77 -2.80 -19.15 1.40
C ASN A 77 -2.55 -20.55 1.96
N LYS A 78 -2.37 -20.73 3.27
CA LYS A 78 -2.26 -22.05 3.86
C LYS A 78 -3.59 -22.81 3.78
N ASP A 79 -3.50 -24.14 3.60
CA ASP A 79 -4.67 -25.01 3.55
C ASP A 79 -5.59 -24.81 4.77
N GLY A 80 -6.88 -24.65 4.49
CA GLY A 80 -7.91 -24.49 5.52
C GLY A 80 -7.98 -23.08 6.16
N VAL A 81 -7.31 -22.05 5.60
CA VAL A 81 -7.43 -20.67 6.08
C VAL A 81 -8.51 -19.91 5.31
N LEU A 82 -8.42 -19.82 3.99
CA LEU A 82 -9.44 -19.20 3.13
C LEU A 82 -10.14 -20.29 2.30
N GLU A 83 -11.17 -20.93 2.86
CA GLU A 83 -11.80 -22.11 2.25
C GLU A 83 -12.80 -21.76 1.14
N HIS A 84 -13.52 -20.63 1.25
CA HIS A 84 -14.66 -20.32 0.39
C HIS A 84 -14.40 -19.24 -0.64
N CYS A 85 -13.47 -18.34 -0.38
CA CYS A 85 -13.08 -17.25 -1.27
C CYS A 85 -11.63 -16.87 -1.01
N ASN A 86 -10.83 -16.85 -2.06
CA ASN A 86 -9.44 -16.42 -1.97
C ASN A 86 -9.17 -15.25 -2.91
N PRO A 87 -9.24 -14.00 -2.43
CA PRO A 87 -9.01 -12.82 -3.27
C PRO A 87 -7.52 -12.51 -3.50
N ILE A 88 -6.57 -13.26 -2.93
CA ILE A 88 -5.14 -12.96 -2.97
C ILE A 88 -4.62 -12.87 -4.40
N GLY A 89 -5.06 -13.76 -5.29
CA GLY A 89 -4.66 -13.70 -6.71
C GLY A 89 -5.04 -12.38 -7.38
N GLN A 90 -6.20 -11.81 -7.03
CA GLN A 90 -6.62 -10.50 -7.51
C GLN A 90 -5.75 -9.38 -6.92
N MET A 91 -5.42 -9.43 -5.64
CA MET A 91 -4.55 -8.44 -4.98
C MET A 91 -3.17 -8.42 -5.63
N LEU A 92 -2.54 -9.57 -5.80
CA LEU A 92 -1.24 -9.70 -6.48
C LEU A 92 -1.26 -9.16 -7.93
N HIS A 93 -2.33 -9.44 -8.66
CA HIS A 93 -2.49 -8.90 -10.01
C HIS A 93 -2.59 -7.37 -10.01
N GLU A 94 -3.30 -6.79 -9.06
CA GLU A 94 -3.43 -5.33 -8.92
C GLU A 94 -2.11 -4.68 -8.49
N HIS A 95 -1.30 -5.32 -7.64
CA HIS A 95 0.06 -4.87 -7.34
C HIS A 95 0.91 -4.78 -8.62
N ASP A 96 0.86 -5.81 -9.48
CA ASP A 96 1.61 -5.81 -10.73
C ASP A 96 1.14 -4.76 -11.73
N LEU A 97 -0.17 -4.53 -11.83
CA LEU A 97 -0.72 -3.42 -12.63
C LEU A 97 -0.24 -2.07 -12.09
N GLY A 98 -0.25 -1.87 -10.77
CA GLY A 98 0.25 -0.68 -10.12
C GLY A 98 1.73 -0.41 -10.45
N ARG A 99 2.58 -1.44 -10.38
CA ARG A 99 4.00 -1.38 -10.79
C ARG A 99 4.13 -0.92 -12.25
N GLY A 100 3.25 -1.39 -13.12
CA GLY A 100 3.18 -0.99 -14.53
C GLY A 100 2.88 0.51 -14.72
N PHE A 101 1.86 1.03 -14.03
CA PHE A 101 1.53 2.46 -14.06
C PHE A 101 2.67 3.33 -13.53
N VAL A 102 3.32 2.94 -12.43
CA VAL A 102 4.45 3.68 -11.85
C VAL A 102 5.65 3.73 -12.80
N LYS A 103 5.91 2.65 -13.53
CA LYS A 103 6.93 2.61 -14.57
C LYS A 103 6.58 3.59 -15.70
N GLY A 104 5.35 3.52 -16.22
CA GLY A 104 4.88 4.42 -17.28
C GLY A 104 4.91 5.89 -16.86
N LEU A 105 4.50 6.20 -15.62
CA LEU A 105 4.58 7.55 -15.06
C LEU A 105 6.03 8.06 -15.03
N SER A 106 6.96 7.24 -14.53
CA SER A 106 8.37 7.60 -14.45
C SER A 106 8.96 7.93 -15.83
N GLU A 107 8.63 7.11 -16.84
CA GLU A 107 9.09 7.32 -18.23
C GLU A 107 8.48 8.59 -18.86
N ALA A 108 7.18 8.83 -18.63
CA ALA A 108 6.47 9.99 -19.14
C ALA A 108 7.02 11.31 -18.54
N VAL A 109 7.30 11.32 -17.23
CA VAL A 109 7.88 12.48 -16.53
C VAL A 109 9.27 12.82 -17.08
N LEU A 110 10.12 11.81 -17.33
CA LEU A 110 11.43 12.00 -17.93
C LEU A 110 11.35 12.64 -19.32
N LYS A 111 10.38 12.19 -20.14
CA LYS A 111 10.14 12.71 -21.50
C LYS A 111 9.35 14.03 -21.52
N SER A 112 8.90 14.52 -20.37
CA SER A 112 7.97 15.66 -20.26
C SER A 112 6.65 15.46 -21.04
N ASP A 113 6.19 14.21 -21.15
CA ASP A 113 4.94 13.86 -21.81
C ASP A 113 3.77 14.01 -20.81
N LYS A 114 3.09 15.16 -20.91
CA LYS A 114 1.97 15.52 -20.03
C LYS A 114 0.82 14.53 -20.10
N THR A 115 0.49 14.08 -21.30
CA THR A 115 -0.66 13.18 -21.54
C THR A 115 -0.42 11.82 -20.90
N GLU A 116 0.73 11.21 -21.18
CA GLU A 116 1.06 9.91 -20.60
C GLU A 116 1.36 10.02 -19.10
N ALA A 117 1.93 11.12 -18.60
CA ALA A 117 2.13 11.33 -17.18
C ALA A 117 0.80 11.36 -16.42
N VAL A 118 -0.16 12.15 -16.86
CA VAL A 118 -1.50 12.24 -16.26
C VAL A 118 -2.22 10.90 -16.35
N LYS A 119 -2.22 10.24 -17.50
CA LYS A 119 -2.85 8.93 -17.72
C LYS A 119 -2.31 7.87 -16.76
N ASN A 120 -1.01 7.72 -16.66
CA ASN A 120 -0.40 6.73 -15.77
C ASN A 120 -0.59 7.09 -14.29
N ALA A 121 -0.48 8.37 -13.92
CA ALA A 121 -0.71 8.82 -12.56
C ALA A 121 -2.15 8.58 -12.09
N ARG A 122 -3.15 8.94 -12.91
CA ARG A 122 -4.56 8.70 -12.60
C ARG A 122 -4.87 7.20 -12.56
N GLY A 123 -4.39 6.43 -13.55
CA GLY A 123 -4.59 4.98 -13.57
C GLY A 123 -4.04 4.31 -12.30
N TYR A 124 -2.86 4.72 -11.83
CA TYR A 124 -2.32 4.25 -10.55
C TYR A 124 -3.20 4.65 -9.37
N CYS A 125 -3.59 5.92 -9.29
CA CYS A 125 -4.39 6.43 -8.16
C CYS A 125 -5.76 5.75 -8.07
N GLU A 126 -6.46 5.60 -9.19
CA GLU A 126 -7.77 4.93 -9.26
C GLU A 126 -7.65 3.46 -8.87
N LEU A 127 -6.70 2.74 -9.48
CA LEU A 127 -6.43 1.34 -9.15
C LEU A 127 -6.18 1.17 -7.64
N LEU A 128 -5.30 1.98 -7.06
CA LEU A 128 -4.89 1.80 -5.68
C LEU A 128 -5.97 2.22 -4.67
N GLN A 129 -6.82 3.20 -4.99
CA GLN A 129 -7.97 3.55 -4.16
C GLN A 129 -8.97 2.40 -4.07
N GLU A 130 -9.29 1.76 -5.21
CA GLU A 130 -10.17 0.59 -5.25
C GLU A 130 -9.54 -0.64 -4.58
N HIS A 131 -8.24 -0.82 -4.76
CA HIS A 131 -7.46 -1.88 -4.14
C HIS A 131 -7.49 -1.77 -2.61
N ILE A 132 -7.10 -0.62 -2.06
CA ILE A 132 -7.15 -0.33 -0.62
C ILE A 132 -8.57 -0.52 -0.06
N PHE A 133 -9.60 -0.08 -0.80
CA PHE A 133 -10.97 -0.28 -0.38
C PHE A 133 -11.31 -1.77 -0.24
N LYS A 134 -10.89 -2.61 -1.19
CA LYS A 134 -11.12 -4.07 -1.13
C LYS A 134 -10.37 -4.72 0.03
N GLU A 135 -9.15 -4.28 0.30
CA GLU A 135 -8.37 -4.80 1.42
C GLU A 135 -8.98 -4.41 2.76
N ASP A 136 -9.22 -3.13 2.98
CA ASP A 136 -9.74 -2.64 4.27
C ASP A 136 -11.16 -3.16 4.58
N ASN A 137 -11.99 -3.40 3.55
CA ASN A 137 -13.40 -3.76 3.75
C ASN A 137 -13.73 -5.23 3.48
N ILE A 138 -12.85 -5.97 2.81
CA ILE A 138 -13.10 -7.38 2.45
C ILE A 138 -11.97 -8.27 2.94
N LEU A 139 -10.74 -8.09 2.41
CA LEU A 139 -9.64 -9.03 2.68
C LEU A 139 -9.20 -9.00 4.15
N TYR A 140 -9.01 -7.81 4.73
CA TYR A 140 -8.55 -7.72 6.13
C TYR A 140 -9.58 -8.21 7.14
N PRO A 141 -10.89 -7.91 7.02
CA PRO A 141 -11.91 -8.57 7.82
C PRO A 141 -11.91 -10.10 7.68
N MET A 142 -11.78 -10.63 6.45
CA MET A 142 -11.64 -12.07 6.22
C MET A 142 -10.39 -12.64 6.89
N ALA A 143 -9.26 -11.96 6.79
CA ALA A 143 -8.02 -12.37 7.45
C ALA A 143 -8.16 -12.39 8.98
N ASP A 144 -8.80 -11.39 9.55
CA ASP A 144 -9.05 -11.29 10.99
C ASP A 144 -9.93 -12.42 11.52
N GLU A 145 -10.88 -12.89 10.71
CA GLU A 145 -11.76 -14.00 11.05
C GLU A 145 -11.07 -15.36 10.89
N ALA A 146 -10.32 -15.54 9.79
CA ALA A 146 -9.71 -16.82 9.44
C ALA A 146 -8.43 -17.12 10.24
N LEU A 147 -7.64 -16.11 10.58
CA LEU A 147 -6.37 -16.29 11.26
C LEU A 147 -6.55 -16.43 12.77
N LYS A 148 -6.06 -17.54 13.34
CA LYS A 148 -5.99 -17.74 14.79
C LYS A 148 -5.05 -16.73 15.45
N GLU A 149 -5.27 -16.45 16.74
CA GLU A 149 -4.53 -15.45 17.52
C GLU A 149 -3.00 -15.66 17.45
N ASP A 150 -2.53 -16.90 17.53
CA ASP A 150 -1.10 -17.22 17.45
C ASP A 150 -0.50 -16.87 16.06
N ALA A 151 -1.26 -17.09 14.98
CA ALA A 151 -0.84 -16.73 13.64
C ALA A 151 -0.79 -15.20 13.48
N GLN A 152 -1.82 -14.49 13.93
CA GLN A 152 -1.84 -13.01 13.92
C GLN A 152 -0.66 -12.43 14.70
N LYS A 153 -0.35 -12.99 15.88
CA LYS A 153 0.80 -12.59 16.68
C LYS A 153 2.12 -12.84 15.95
N SER A 154 2.28 -14.01 15.35
CA SER A 154 3.49 -14.34 14.57
C SER A 154 3.70 -13.39 13.40
N ILE A 155 2.63 -13.02 12.65
CA ILE A 155 2.67 -12.04 11.57
C ILE A 155 3.10 -10.66 12.11
N ALA A 156 2.47 -10.18 13.18
CA ALA A 156 2.81 -8.89 13.78
C ALA A 156 4.27 -8.84 14.29
N GLU A 157 4.80 -9.96 14.83
CA GLU A 157 6.21 -10.07 15.21
C GLU A 157 7.15 -10.04 13.98
N LYS A 158 6.74 -10.59 12.85
CA LYS A 158 7.50 -10.49 11.59
C LYS A 158 7.52 -9.06 11.07
N PHE A 159 6.37 -8.37 11.04
CA PHE A 159 6.28 -6.95 10.67
C PHE A 159 7.18 -6.07 11.53
N ALA A 160 7.20 -6.29 12.85
CA ALA A 160 8.02 -5.52 13.79
C ALA A 160 9.54 -5.69 13.58
N LYS A 161 9.99 -6.69 12.82
CA LYS A 161 11.41 -6.88 12.46
C LYS A 161 11.82 -6.08 11.23
N ILE A 162 10.85 -5.61 10.44
CA ILE A 162 11.10 -4.80 9.26
C ILE A 162 11.25 -3.35 9.70
N PRO A 163 12.33 -2.65 9.30
CA PRO A 163 12.50 -1.24 9.66
C PRO A 163 11.32 -0.40 9.18
N GLU A 164 10.67 0.30 10.11
CA GLU A 164 9.56 1.20 9.79
C GLU A 164 10.04 2.36 8.93
N LEU A 165 9.37 2.59 7.81
CA LEU A 165 9.60 3.75 6.97
C LEU A 165 8.78 4.94 7.51
N LYS A 166 9.47 6.01 7.89
CA LYS A 166 8.82 7.22 8.40
C LYS A 166 8.06 7.93 7.29
N PHE A 167 6.84 8.32 7.59
CA PHE A 167 6.01 9.16 6.73
C PHE A 167 5.97 10.59 7.29
N GLU A 168 6.40 11.56 6.49
CA GLU A 168 6.33 12.99 6.86
C GLU A 168 5.23 13.70 6.07
N GLU A 169 4.03 13.80 6.68
CA GLU A 169 2.83 14.36 6.04
C GLU A 169 3.04 15.78 5.47
N LYS A 170 3.85 16.60 6.15
CA LYS A 170 4.14 17.98 5.70
C LYS A 170 4.80 18.05 4.31
N GLU A 171 5.39 16.97 3.87
CA GLU A 171 6.03 16.89 2.56
C GLU A 171 5.04 16.71 1.40
N TRP A 172 3.77 16.45 1.70
CA TRP A 172 2.72 16.10 0.75
C TRP A 172 1.55 17.09 0.71
N LYS A 173 1.73 18.27 1.30
CA LYS A 173 0.72 19.36 1.33
C LYS A 173 0.82 20.30 0.15
#